data_1c6f2232acd3aca250a7f7db3039c10c
#
_entry.id   1c6f2232acd3aca250a7f7db3039c10c
#
_cell.length_a   1.000
_cell.length_b   1.000
_cell.length_c   1.000
_cell.angle_alpha   90.00
_cell.angle_beta   90.00
_cell.angle_gamma   90.00
#
_symmetry.space_group_name_H-M   'P 1'
#
loop_
_entity.id
_entity.type
_entity.pdbx_description
1 polymer ?
#
loop_
_entity_poly.entity_id
_entity_poly.type
_entity_poly.pdbx_seq_one_letter_code
_entity_poly.pdbx_strand_id
1 'polypeptide(L)'
;MAKNREKDETEKAFSSSVMAGVDSSISLLKLISTLIVFVVGVVIGLVSSSHINRYFTIQDDRFTFSHSYIDSMQFSVETPQIEAPCEREDCHIIESFIRPRNLNHGMTDQELFWRASMVPEKEEFPFKKVPRVAFMFLTRGPLPMLPLWERFFKGQDVEKYSIYLHAHPRFDLNVTEDSVFYNRQIPSQGVEWGSVSLVDAEKRLLANALLDFSNEQFILLSESCIPVYNFPIIYSYLIESTHSFVESYDDPSRYGRGRYSRSMRPDIKLADWRKGSQWFELHRTLAIKTS
;
A
#
# COMPACT_ATOMS: atom_id res chain seq x y z
N MET A 1 4.29 86.79 -0.26
CA MET A 1 4.23 85.46 -0.93
C MET A 1 5.15 84.40 -0.27
N ALA A 2 6.19 84.71 0.44
CA ALA A 2 7.11 83.73 1.08
C ALA A 2 6.52 82.98 2.32
N LYS A 3 5.74 83.68 3.14
CA LYS A 3 5.17 83.10 4.40
C LYS A 3 4.12 82.03 4.25
N ASN A 4 3.43 81.93 3.08
CA ASN A 4 2.46 80.89 2.80
C ASN A 4 3.10 79.62 2.25
N ARG A 5 4.31 79.69 1.70
CA ARG A 5 5.04 78.52 1.15
C ARG A 5 5.69 77.70 2.25
N GLU A 6 6.18 78.38 3.29
CA GLU A 6 6.84 77.70 4.42
C GLU A 6 5.81 76.94 5.31
N LYS A 7 4.56 77.40 5.37
CA LYS A 7 3.51 76.72 6.11
C LYS A 7 3.00 75.46 5.37
N ASP A 8 2.96 75.53 4.03
CA ASP A 8 2.55 74.37 3.21
C ASP A 8 3.59 73.24 3.19
N GLU A 9 4.89 73.54 3.22
CA GLU A 9 5.98 72.56 3.31
C GLU A 9 6.06 71.91 4.70
N THR A 10 5.81 72.61 5.80
CA THR A 10 5.76 72.03 7.14
C THR A 10 4.53 71.17 7.37
N GLU A 11 3.39 71.49 6.79
CA GLU A 11 2.17 70.67 6.88
C GLU A 11 2.29 69.40 6.05
N LYS A 12 2.94 69.44 4.87
CA LYS A 12 3.24 68.26 4.06
C LYS A 12 4.28 67.35 4.70
N ALA A 13 5.32 67.91 5.33
CA ALA A 13 6.35 67.13 6.05
C ALA A 13 5.77 66.44 7.28
N PHE A 14 4.89 67.08 8.02
CA PHE A 14 4.20 66.48 9.17
C PHE A 14 3.23 65.39 8.76
N SER A 15 2.45 65.59 7.68
CA SER A 15 1.54 64.56 7.14
C SER A 15 2.30 63.33 6.64
N SER A 16 3.44 63.51 5.95
CA SER A 16 4.25 62.37 5.46
C SER A 16 4.90 61.59 6.58
N SER A 17 5.33 62.22 7.67
CA SER A 17 5.90 61.52 8.82
C SER A 17 4.86 60.75 9.63
N VAL A 18 3.65 61.23 9.75
CA VAL A 18 2.54 60.56 10.41
C VAL A 18 2.08 59.35 9.57
N MET A 19 1.99 59.45 8.23
CA MET A 19 1.67 58.33 7.38
C MET A 19 2.74 57.25 7.40
N ALA A 20 4.00 57.59 7.37
CA ALA A 20 5.09 56.60 7.46
C ALA A 20 5.11 55.86 8.81
N GLY A 21 4.73 56.54 9.92
CA GLY A 21 4.59 55.91 11.25
C GLY A 21 3.40 54.94 11.33
N VAL A 22 2.28 55.29 10.67
CA VAL A 22 1.07 54.43 10.63
C VAL A 22 1.31 53.17 9.78
N ASP A 23 1.97 53.27 8.62
CA ASP A 23 2.29 52.14 7.76
C ASP A 23 3.26 51.16 8.41
N SER A 24 4.28 51.66 9.14
CA SER A 24 5.20 50.83 9.91
C SER A 24 4.51 50.09 11.06
N SER A 25 3.57 50.73 11.74
CA SER A 25 2.79 50.14 12.84
C SER A 25 1.82 49.07 12.33
N ILE A 26 1.19 49.28 11.17
CA ILE A 26 0.31 48.30 10.53
C ILE A 26 1.12 47.10 10.06
N SER A 27 2.30 47.33 9.53
CA SER A 27 3.21 46.24 9.09
C SER A 27 3.70 45.42 10.30
N LEU A 28 4.04 46.04 11.41
CA LEU A 28 4.42 45.37 12.66
C LEU A 28 3.28 44.54 13.26
N LEU A 29 2.07 45.09 13.29
CA LEU A 29 0.86 44.37 13.73
C LEU A 29 0.55 43.12 12.89
N LYS A 30 0.70 43.23 11.58
CA LYS A 30 0.54 42.06 10.64
C LYS A 30 1.60 41.01 10.94
N LEU A 31 2.85 41.40 11.14
CA LEU A 31 3.93 40.45 11.46
C LEU A 31 3.67 39.73 12.79
N ILE A 32 3.26 40.45 13.83
CA ILE A 32 2.92 39.88 15.15
C ILE A 32 1.72 38.92 15.02
N SER A 33 0.69 39.32 14.31
CA SER A 33 -0.48 38.46 14.09
C SER A 33 -0.13 37.15 13.35
N THR A 34 0.73 37.24 12.33
CA THR A 34 1.22 36.05 11.62
C THR A 34 2.03 35.14 12.51
N LEU A 35 2.90 35.72 13.36
CA LEU A 35 3.69 34.95 14.30
C LEU A 35 2.82 34.22 15.34
N ILE A 36 1.79 34.91 15.87
CA ILE A 36 0.84 34.29 16.80
C ILE A 36 0.12 33.11 16.18
N VAL A 37 -0.40 33.27 14.94
CA VAL A 37 -1.07 32.18 14.21
C VAL A 37 -0.13 30.99 13.98
N PHE A 38 1.13 31.27 13.65
CA PHE A 38 2.14 30.21 13.47
C PHE A 38 2.40 29.46 14.78
N VAL A 39 2.62 30.17 15.88
CA VAL A 39 2.85 29.55 17.20
C VAL A 39 1.65 28.73 17.65
N VAL A 40 0.45 29.25 17.49
CA VAL A 40 -0.79 28.50 17.79
C VAL A 40 -0.89 27.24 16.95
N GLY A 41 -0.59 27.30 15.66
CA GLY A 41 -0.56 26.14 14.77
C GLY A 41 0.45 25.08 15.22
N VAL A 42 1.64 25.49 15.63
CA VAL A 42 2.68 24.57 16.16
C VAL A 42 2.21 23.92 17.46
N VAL A 43 1.63 24.67 18.39
CA VAL A 43 1.11 24.13 19.65
C VAL A 43 -0.01 23.13 19.42
N ILE A 44 -0.97 23.45 18.53
CA ILE A 44 -2.04 22.51 18.15
C ILE A 44 -1.45 21.25 17.52
N GLY A 45 -0.47 21.37 16.64
CA GLY A 45 0.21 20.25 16.01
C GLY A 45 0.92 19.34 17.03
N LEU A 46 1.63 19.91 17.99
CA LEU A 46 2.31 19.15 19.03
C LEU A 46 1.33 18.46 19.99
N VAL A 47 0.25 19.13 20.38
CA VAL A 47 -0.79 18.55 21.24
C VAL A 47 -1.51 17.43 20.51
N SER A 48 -1.87 17.62 19.24
CA SER A 48 -2.50 16.56 18.41
C SER A 48 -1.56 15.37 18.24
N SER A 49 -0.28 15.60 17.98
CA SER A 49 0.73 14.54 17.87
C SER A 49 0.88 13.75 19.18
N SER A 50 0.86 14.42 20.33
CA SER A 50 0.95 13.76 21.64
C SER A 50 -0.32 12.94 21.98
N HIS A 51 -1.49 13.40 21.56
CA HIS A 51 -2.74 12.65 21.71
C HIS A 51 -2.79 11.43 20.80
N ILE A 52 -2.32 11.56 19.57
CA ILE A 52 -2.21 10.44 18.62
C ILE A 52 -1.24 9.40 19.18
N ASN A 53 -0.05 9.79 19.65
CA ASN A 53 0.90 8.86 20.27
C ASN A 53 0.33 8.16 21.50
N ARG A 54 -0.41 8.86 22.35
CA ARG A 54 -1.08 8.26 23.52
C ARG A 54 -2.16 7.24 23.10
N TYR A 55 -2.89 7.55 22.05
CA TYR A 55 -3.92 6.62 21.53
C TYR A 55 -3.29 5.32 21.02
N PHE A 56 -2.17 5.39 20.32
CA PHE A 56 -1.43 4.23 19.85
C PHE A 56 -0.76 3.42 20.99
N THR A 57 -0.24 4.08 22.00
CA THR A 57 0.36 3.40 23.17
C THR A 57 -0.68 2.65 24.00
N ILE A 58 -1.90 3.18 24.14
CA ILE A 58 -3.01 2.50 24.85
C ILE A 58 -3.52 1.28 24.08
N GLN A 59 -3.36 1.27 22.75
CA GLN A 59 -3.74 0.10 21.93
C GLN A 59 -2.68 -1.00 21.98
N ASP A 60 -1.41 -0.68 22.09
CA ASP A 60 -0.33 -1.66 22.31
C ASP A 60 -0.49 -2.41 23.65
N ASP A 61 -0.91 -1.73 24.71
CA ASP A 61 -1.15 -2.34 26.03
C ASP A 61 -2.35 -3.28 26.07
N ARG A 62 -3.28 -3.21 25.11
CA ARG A 62 -4.40 -4.16 25.00
C ARG A 62 -4.05 -5.46 24.29
N PHE A 63 -2.94 -5.52 23.57
CA PHE A 63 -2.46 -6.71 22.88
C PHE A 63 -1.41 -7.52 23.65
N THR A 64 -0.95 -7.06 24.82
CA THR A 64 -0.21 -7.88 25.76
C THR A 64 -1.15 -8.76 26.58
N PHE A 65 -1.88 -9.65 25.91
CA PHE A 65 -2.66 -10.65 26.58
C PHE A 65 -1.75 -11.79 27.06
N SER A 66 -1.42 -11.70 28.35
CA SER A 66 -1.31 -12.84 29.27
C SER A 66 -0.54 -14.08 28.76
N HIS A 67 0.79 -14.02 28.82
CA HIS A 67 1.64 -15.21 28.77
C HIS A 67 1.83 -15.86 30.16
N SER A 68 0.94 -15.66 31.12
CA SER A 68 1.13 -16.11 32.50
C SER A 68 0.07 -17.08 33.03
N TYR A 69 -0.50 -17.96 32.17
CA TYR A 69 -1.41 -19.00 32.67
C TYR A 69 -1.32 -20.33 31.92
N ILE A 70 -0.13 -20.75 31.46
CA ILE A 70 0.10 -22.12 30.99
C ILE A 70 1.43 -22.65 31.55
N ASP A 71 1.53 -22.71 32.86
CA ASP A 71 2.67 -23.37 33.49
C ASP A 71 2.21 -24.34 34.58
N SER A 72 1.21 -25.17 34.31
CA SER A 72 0.89 -26.34 35.14
C SER A 72 -0.05 -27.32 34.46
N MET A 73 0.23 -27.76 33.24
CA MET A 73 -0.29 -29.06 32.75
C MET A 73 0.83 -29.72 31.95
N GLN A 74 1.54 -30.64 32.60
CA GLN A 74 2.37 -31.65 31.91
C GLN A 74 1.43 -32.54 31.11
N PHE A 75 1.12 -32.08 29.89
CA PHE A 75 0.67 -33.00 28.84
C PHE A 75 1.92 -33.46 28.12
N SER A 76 2.18 -34.77 28.17
CA SER A 76 3.11 -35.42 27.26
C SER A 76 2.57 -35.23 25.85
N VAL A 77 2.95 -34.13 25.21
CA VAL A 77 2.73 -33.94 23.78
C VAL A 77 3.80 -34.84 23.14
N GLU A 78 3.39 -36.03 22.69
CA GLU A 78 4.12 -36.71 21.63
C GLU A 78 4.25 -35.69 20.50
N THR A 79 5.47 -35.19 20.32
CA THR A 79 5.83 -34.37 19.18
C THR A 79 5.45 -35.19 17.94
N PRO A 80 4.53 -34.72 17.08
CA PRO A 80 4.30 -35.40 15.82
C PRO A 80 5.65 -35.46 15.13
N GLN A 81 6.14 -36.66 14.81
CA GLN A 81 7.33 -36.83 13.98
C GLN A 81 7.01 -36.06 12.68
N ILE A 82 7.73 -34.97 12.46
CA ILE A 82 7.70 -34.27 11.17
C ILE A 82 8.25 -35.31 10.19
N GLU A 83 7.35 -35.97 9.47
CA GLU A 83 7.74 -36.83 8.38
C GLU A 83 8.65 -36.05 7.45
N ALA A 84 9.80 -36.62 7.14
CA ALA A 84 10.77 -36.00 6.25
C ALA A 84 10.08 -35.51 4.99
N PRO A 85 10.41 -34.32 4.49
CA PRO A 85 9.77 -33.77 3.31
C PRO A 85 9.88 -34.81 2.18
N CYS A 86 8.76 -35.10 1.58
CA CYS A 86 8.65 -36.08 0.52
C CYS A 86 9.58 -35.70 -0.64
N GLU A 87 10.63 -36.46 -0.88
CA GLU A 87 11.61 -36.22 -1.94
C GLU A 87 11.16 -36.77 -3.30
N ARG A 88 10.00 -37.44 -3.35
CA ARG A 88 9.45 -38.03 -4.60
C ARG A 88 8.61 -37.02 -5.34
N GLU A 89 8.70 -37.01 -6.66
CA GLU A 89 7.90 -36.16 -7.56
C GLU A 89 6.37 -36.39 -7.46
N ASP A 90 5.93 -37.52 -6.90
CA ASP A 90 4.55 -37.94 -6.75
C ASP A 90 3.91 -37.63 -5.37
N CYS A 91 4.52 -36.80 -4.58
CA CYS A 91 4.00 -36.40 -3.27
C CYS A 91 2.78 -35.48 -3.36
N HIS A 92 1.60 -36.05 -3.17
CA HIS A 92 0.33 -35.34 -3.08
C HIS A 92 0.05 -34.82 -1.67
N ILE A 93 1.02 -34.11 -1.03
CA ILE A 93 0.77 -33.51 0.27
C ILE A 93 -0.09 -32.26 0.06
N ILE A 94 -1.16 -32.11 0.86
CA ILE A 94 -2.08 -30.97 0.80
C ILE A 94 -1.34 -29.63 0.86
N GLU A 95 -0.27 -29.55 1.65
CA GLU A 95 0.51 -28.34 1.84
C GLU A 95 1.20 -27.84 0.56
N SER A 96 1.71 -28.75 -0.29
CA SER A 96 2.28 -28.37 -1.60
C SER A 96 1.24 -27.92 -2.61
N PHE A 97 -0.01 -28.33 -2.42
CA PHE A 97 -1.13 -27.91 -3.24
C PHE A 97 -1.66 -26.53 -2.84
N ILE A 98 -1.74 -26.25 -1.54
CA ILE A 98 -2.30 -24.99 -1.01
C ILE A 98 -1.34 -23.82 -1.05
N ARG A 99 -0.02 -24.08 -1.15
CA ARG A 99 1.03 -23.05 -1.18
C ARG A 99 2.17 -23.48 -2.10
N PRO A 100 2.46 -22.72 -3.16
CA PRO A 100 3.64 -22.96 -3.98
C PRO A 100 4.92 -22.80 -3.15
N ARG A 101 5.81 -23.80 -3.19
CA ARG A 101 7.11 -23.74 -2.50
C ARG A 101 8.07 -22.77 -3.19
N ASN A 102 7.94 -22.63 -4.49
CA ASN A 102 8.79 -21.78 -5.32
C ASN A 102 7.90 -20.87 -6.20
N LEU A 103 8.26 -19.60 -6.29
CA LEU A 103 7.58 -18.64 -7.18
C LEU A 103 8.11 -18.75 -8.63
N ASN A 104 9.29 -19.33 -8.82
CA ASN A 104 9.85 -19.54 -10.14
C ASN A 104 9.26 -20.82 -10.75
N HIS A 105 8.53 -20.67 -11.85
CA HIS A 105 7.85 -21.75 -12.58
C HIS A 105 7.97 -21.54 -14.09
N GLY A 106 7.84 -22.63 -14.85
CA GLY A 106 7.89 -22.60 -16.32
C GLY A 106 6.54 -22.42 -17.02
N MET A 107 5.46 -22.07 -16.29
CA MET A 107 4.13 -21.86 -16.90
C MET A 107 4.15 -20.63 -17.82
N THR A 108 3.50 -20.76 -18.97
CA THR A 108 3.12 -19.62 -19.80
C THR A 108 2.03 -18.79 -19.10
N ASP A 109 1.79 -17.56 -19.56
CA ASP A 109 0.71 -16.72 -19.01
C ASP A 109 -0.66 -17.42 -19.12
N GLN A 110 -0.93 -18.09 -20.24
CA GLN A 110 -2.18 -18.80 -20.43
C GLN A 110 -2.36 -19.94 -19.43
N GLU A 111 -1.32 -20.73 -19.19
CA GLU A 111 -1.35 -21.80 -18.18
C GLU A 111 -1.49 -21.26 -16.77
N LEU A 112 -0.78 -20.18 -16.46
CA LEU A 112 -0.85 -19.52 -15.15
C LEU A 112 -2.25 -18.96 -14.86
N PHE A 113 -2.83 -18.22 -15.81
CA PHE A 113 -4.17 -17.64 -15.66
C PHE A 113 -5.24 -18.72 -15.58
N TRP A 114 -5.12 -19.76 -16.42
CA TRP A 114 -6.01 -20.90 -16.33
C TRP A 114 -5.94 -21.59 -14.97
N ARG A 115 -4.73 -21.83 -14.45
CA ARG A 115 -4.53 -22.41 -13.12
C ARG A 115 -5.07 -21.51 -12.01
N ALA A 116 -4.85 -20.22 -12.08
CA ALA A 116 -5.35 -19.25 -11.11
C ALA A 116 -6.89 -19.16 -11.12
N SER A 117 -7.54 -19.34 -12.29
CA SER A 117 -9.00 -19.36 -12.40
C SER A 117 -9.64 -20.61 -11.76
N MET A 118 -8.87 -21.65 -11.50
CA MET A 118 -9.33 -22.90 -10.87
C MET A 118 -9.14 -22.94 -9.35
N VAL A 119 -8.59 -21.88 -8.73
CA VAL A 119 -8.43 -21.87 -7.28
C VAL A 119 -9.78 -21.87 -6.58
N PRO A 120 -9.92 -22.56 -5.43
CA PRO A 120 -11.21 -22.69 -4.75
C PRO A 120 -11.75 -21.33 -4.27
N GLU A 121 -13.02 -21.09 -4.55
CA GLU A 121 -13.82 -20.01 -3.94
C GLU A 121 -14.49 -20.47 -2.63
N LYS A 122 -13.88 -21.38 -1.89
CA LYS A 122 -14.48 -21.94 -0.69
C LYS A 122 -14.12 -21.11 0.53
N GLU A 123 -15.10 -20.91 1.39
CA GLU A 123 -14.93 -20.26 2.70
C GLU A 123 -14.34 -21.22 3.74
N GLU A 124 -14.65 -22.52 3.64
CA GLU A 124 -14.18 -23.54 4.56
C GLU A 124 -13.08 -24.40 3.92
N PHE A 125 -12.00 -24.59 4.67
CA PHE A 125 -10.86 -25.41 4.28
C PHE A 125 -10.69 -26.56 5.30
N PRO A 126 -10.25 -27.76 4.86
CA PRO A 126 -10.04 -28.91 5.75
C PRO A 126 -8.78 -28.76 6.64
N PHE A 127 -8.20 -27.58 6.72
CA PHE A 127 -7.00 -27.25 7.49
C PHE A 127 -7.12 -25.85 8.09
N LYS A 128 -6.36 -25.60 9.17
CA LYS A 128 -6.30 -24.27 9.79
C LYS A 128 -5.54 -23.32 8.87
N LYS A 129 -6.20 -22.28 8.44
CA LYS A 129 -5.67 -21.25 7.56
C LYS A 129 -5.38 -19.98 8.35
N VAL A 130 -4.18 -19.43 8.22
CA VAL A 130 -3.85 -18.07 8.65
C VAL A 130 -4.05 -17.16 7.45
N PRO A 131 -5.01 -16.21 7.48
CA PRO A 131 -5.23 -15.31 6.36
C PRO A 131 -4.00 -14.43 6.14
N ARG A 132 -3.63 -14.24 4.86
CA ARG A 132 -2.45 -13.47 4.44
C ARG A 132 -2.84 -12.25 3.63
N VAL A 133 -2.00 -11.25 3.71
CA VAL A 133 -1.99 -10.12 2.78
C VAL A 133 -0.87 -10.35 1.75
N ALA A 134 -1.23 -10.38 0.47
CA ALA A 134 -0.29 -10.47 -0.64
C ALA A 134 0.15 -9.06 -1.07
N PHE A 135 1.41 -8.74 -0.84
CA PHE A 135 2.03 -7.49 -1.29
C PHE A 135 2.66 -7.71 -2.67
N MET A 136 2.04 -7.15 -3.70
CA MET A 136 2.42 -7.34 -5.10
C MET A 136 3.11 -6.09 -5.63
N PHE A 137 4.42 -6.17 -5.86
CA PHE A 137 5.23 -5.06 -6.35
C PHE A 137 5.40 -5.14 -7.87
N LEU A 138 4.86 -4.15 -8.57
CA LEU A 138 5.08 -3.95 -10.00
C LEU A 138 6.12 -2.85 -10.19
N THR A 139 7.30 -3.21 -10.68
CA THR A 139 8.45 -2.31 -10.76
C THR A 139 9.08 -2.32 -12.14
N ARG A 140 9.77 -1.24 -12.49
CA ARG A 140 10.58 -1.16 -13.71
C ARG A 140 11.96 -1.83 -13.54
N GLY A 141 12.42 -2.00 -12.31
CA GLY A 141 13.73 -2.51 -11.94
C GLY A 141 13.97 -2.35 -10.44
N PRO A 142 14.92 -1.51 -10.01
CA PRO A 142 15.27 -1.36 -8.61
C PRO A 142 14.09 -0.95 -7.73
N LEU A 143 14.12 -1.39 -6.48
CA LEU A 143 13.16 -1.02 -5.44
C LEU A 143 13.80 0.00 -4.48
N PRO A 144 13.78 1.31 -4.80
CA PRO A 144 14.49 2.32 -4.02
C PRO A 144 13.99 2.41 -2.56
N MET A 145 12.73 2.04 -2.32
CA MET A 145 12.11 2.04 -0.98
C MET A 145 12.28 0.70 -0.25
N LEU A 146 13.09 -0.22 -0.77
CA LEU A 146 13.35 -1.53 -0.16
C LEU A 146 13.70 -1.45 1.34
N PRO A 147 14.59 -0.55 1.82
CA PRO A 147 14.91 -0.48 3.25
C PRO A 147 13.71 -0.13 4.15
N LEU A 148 12.74 0.65 3.64
CA LEU A 148 11.51 0.97 4.37
C LEU A 148 10.59 -0.25 4.44
N TRP A 149 10.47 -1.00 3.35
CA TRP A 149 9.69 -2.23 3.31
C TRP A 149 10.30 -3.33 4.16
N GLU A 150 11.62 -3.51 4.17
CA GLU A 150 12.31 -4.45 5.07
C GLU A 150 12.06 -4.10 6.54
N ARG A 151 12.11 -2.80 6.88
CA ARG A 151 11.77 -2.34 8.23
C ARG A 151 10.30 -2.59 8.57
N PHE A 152 9.40 -2.43 7.61
CA PHE A 152 7.95 -2.67 7.77
C PHE A 152 7.65 -4.14 8.11
N PHE A 153 8.34 -5.09 7.46
CA PHE A 153 8.16 -6.52 7.68
C PHE A 153 9.03 -7.08 8.82
N LYS A 154 10.01 -6.32 9.31
CA LYS A 154 10.95 -6.79 10.33
C LYS A 154 10.23 -7.23 11.61
N GLY A 155 10.46 -8.49 12.01
CA GLY A 155 9.88 -9.08 13.22
C GLY A 155 8.39 -9.41 13.12
N GLN A 156 7.79 -9.28 11.91
CA GLN A 156 6.42 -9.68 11.69
C GLN A 156 6.30 -11.18 11.41
N ASP A 157 5.16 -11.74 11.76
CA ASP A 157 4.84 -13.14 11.50
C ASP A 157 4.78 -13.42 9.99
N VAL A 158 5.68 -14.24 9.49
CA VAL A 158 5.78 -14.62 8.06
C VAL A 158 4.55 -15.38 7.54
N GLU A 159 3.72 -15.93 8.46
CA GLU A 159 2.47 -16.58 8.09
C GLU A 159 1.35 -15.56 7.77
N LYS A 160 1.53 -14.27 8.04
CA LYS A 160 0.53 -13.22 7.83
C LYS A 160 0.68 -12.45 6.53
N TYR A 161 1.78 -12.63 5.80
CA TYR A 161 2.00 -11.93 4.53
C TYR A 161 2.72 -12.80 3.51
N SER A 162 2.61 -12.39 2.27
CA SER A 162 3.39 -12.90 1.15
C SER A 162 3.83 -11.74 0.26
N ILE A 163 4.98 -11.90 -0.40
CA ILE A 163 5.55 -10.87 -1.26
C ILE A 163 5.75 -11.44 -2.66
N TYR A 164 5.35 -10.67 -3.67
CA TYR A 164 5.50 -10.97 -5.08
C TYR A 164 6.07 -9.76 -5.79
N LEU A 165 7.12 -9.97 -6.59
CA LEU A 165 7.77 -8.91 -7.34
C LEU A 165 7.74 -9.25 -8.84
N HIS A 166 7.17 -8.35 -9.63
CA HIS A 166 7.30 -8.33 -11.08
C HIS A 166 8.20 -7.17 -11.48
N ALA A 167 9.32 -7.45 -12.13
CA ALA A 167 10.25 -6.47 -12.62
C ALA A 167 10.56 -6.71 -14.10
N HIS A 168 11.35 -5.83 -14.73
CA HIS A 168 11.79 -6.07 -16.11
C HIS A 168 12.57 -7.40 -16.19
N PRO A 169 12.39 -8.25 -17.23
CA PRO A 169 12.99 -9.59 -17.32
C PRO A 169 14.51 -9.64 -17.24
N ARG A 170 15.20 -8.52 -17.52
CA ARG A 170 16.67 -8.39 -17.42
C ARG A 170 17.13 -7.86 -16.07
N PHE A 171 16.21 -7.59 -15.17
CA PHE A 171 16.50 -7.11 -13.83
C PHE A 171 16.35 -8.26 -12.85
N ASP A 172 17.38 -8.50 -12.07
CA ASP A 172 17.37 -9.42 -10.95
C ASP A 172 17.52 -8.62 -9.66
N LEU A 173 16.61 -8.84 -8.72
CA LEU A 173 16.66 -8.19 -7.41
C LEU A 173 17.75 -8.87 -6.57
N ASN A 174 18.94 -8.27 -6.56
CA ASN A 174 20.05 -8.75 -5.77
C ASN A 174 19.90 -8.31 -4.30
N VAL A 175 19.40 -9.20 -3.45
CA VAL A 175 19.26 -9.02 -2.00
C VAL A 175 19.88 -10.22 -1.29
N THR A 176 20.23 -10.02 -0.03
CA THR A 176 20.79 -11.09 0.82
C THR A 176 19.72 -12.11 1.23
N GLU A 177 20.13 -13.32 1.60
CA GLU A 177 19.21 -14.43 1.95
C GLU A 177 18.32 -14.11 3.18
N ASP A 178 18.76 -13.19 4.05
CA ASP A 178 18.03 -12.73 5.22
C ASP A 178 16.96 -11.67 4.88
N SER A 179 16.96 -11.15 3.65
CA SER A 179 15.91 -10.22 3.19
C SER A 179 14.58 -10.94 2.99
N VAL A 180 13.49 -10.30 3.41
CA VAL A 180 12.11 -10.78 3.15
C VAL A 180 11.76 -10.80 1.67
N PHE A 181 12.55 -10.11 0.83
CA PHE A 181 12.42 -10.08 -0.63
C PHE A 181 13.24 -11.16 -1.34
N TYR A 182 14.03 -11.94 -0.61
CA TYR A 182 14.83 -13.00 -1.20
C TYR A 182 13.94 -14.04 -1.90
N ASN A 183 14.24 -14.36 -3.17
CA ASN A 183 13.44 -15.27 -4.00
C ASN A 183 11.96 -14.91 -4.13
N ARG A 184 11.62 -13.59 -4.14
CA ARG A 184 10.24 -13.12 -4.28
C ARG A 184 9.90 -12.59 -5.68
N GLN A 185 10.84 -12.62 -6.59
CA GLN A 185 10.60 -12.26 -7.99
C GLN A 185 9.90 -13.42 -8.72
N ILE A 186 8.79 -13.10 -9.37
CA ILE A 186 8.03 -14.04 -10.21
C ILE A 186 8.59 -14.04 -11.63
N PRO A 187 8.33 -15.07 -12.46
CA PRO A 187 8.60 -15.03 -13.89
C PRO A 187 7.94 -13.79 -14.50
N SER A 188 8.74 -12.90 -15.07
CA SER A 188 8.32 -11.57 -15.51
C SER A 188 8.52 -11.40 -17.02
N GLN A 189 7.69 -10.57 -17.65
CA GLN A 189 7.83 -10.18 -19.05
C GLN A 189 8.03 -8.67 -19.21
N GLY A 190 8.46 -8.23 -20.40
CA GLY A 190 8.62 -6.82 -20.69
C GLY A 190 7.29 -6.07 -20.63
N VAL A 191 7.30 -4.92 -19.94
CA VAL A 191 6.11 -4.08 -19.75
C VAL A 191 6.38 -2.70 -20.32
N GLU A 192 5.42 -2.19 -21.07
CA GLU A 192 5.41 -0.84 -21.58
C GLU A 192 4.26 -0.05 -20.93
N TRP A 193 4.59 1.11 -20.38
CA TRP A 193 3.60 1.95 -19.72
C TRP A 193 2.55 2.46 -20.71
N GLY A 194 1.28 2.33 -20.34
CA GLY A 194 0.15 2.71 -21.20
C GLY A 194 -0.23 1.68 -22.27
N SER A 195 0.44 0.52 -22.30
CA SER A 195 0.08 -0.61 -23.16
C SER A 195 -0.66 -1.70 -22.37
N VAL A 196 -1.23 -2.66 -23.07
CA VAL A 196 -1.91 -3.84 -22.48
C VAL A 196 -0.94 -4.71 -21.66
N SER A 197 0.35 -4.71 -21.99
CA SER A 197 1.37 -5.46 -21.25
C SER A 197 1.48 -5.07 -19.77
N LEU A 198 1.03 -3.85 -19.41
CA LEU A 198 0.94 -3.42 -18.03
C LEU A 198 -0.15 -4.20 -17.27
N VAL A 199 -1.31 -4.37 -17.90
CA VAL A 199 -2.43 -5.17 -17.35
C VAL A 199 -2.03 -6.64 -17.26
N ASP A 200 -1.31 -7.17 -18.25
CA ASP A 200 -0.81 -8.55 -18.21
C ASP A 200 0.17 -8.76 -17.05
N ALA A 201 1.00 -7.78 -16.73
CA ALA A 201 1.90 -7.86 -15.58
C ALA A 201 1.15 -7.84 -14.25
N GLU A 202 0.10 -7.02 -14.13
CA GLU A 202 -0.79 -7.01 -12.97
C GLU A 202 -1.50 -8.36 -12.80
N LYS A 203 -2.00 -8.92 -13.90
CA LYS A 203 -2.60 -10.26 -13.91
C LYS A 203 -1.60 -11.36 -13.54
N ARG A 204 -0.35 -11.29 -13.99
CA ARG A 204 0.70 -12.25 -13.57
C ARG A 204 0.95 -12.21 -12.08
N LEU A 205 1.06 -11.00 -11.50
CA LEU A 205 1.21 -10.83 -10.06
C LEU A 205 0.03 -11.43 -9.31
N LEU A 206 -1.17 -11.07 -9.71
CA LEU A 206 -2.41 -11.54 -9.08
C LEU A 206 -2.55 -13.06 -9.19
N ALA A 207 -2.32 -13.63 -10.38
CA ALA A 207 -2.41 -15.06 -10.60
C ALA A 207 -1.39 -15.85 -9.77
N ASN A 208 -0.12 -15.41 -9.71
CA ASN A 208 0.87 -16.03 -8.82
C ASN A 208 0.45 -15.97 -7.36
N ALA A 209 -0.07 -14.83 -6.91
CA ALA A 209 -0.51 -14.66 -5.53
C ALA A 209 -1.76 -15.51 -5.20
N LEU A 210 -2.65 -15.73 -6.15
CA LEU A 210 -3.84 -16.57 -5.98
C LEU A 210 -3.51 -18.05 -5.79
N LEU A 211 -2.36 -18.52 -6.28
CA LEU A 211 -1.91 -19.90 -6.07
C LEU A 211 -1.60 -20.23 -4.61
N ASP A 212 -1.32 -19.24 -3.76
CA ASP A 212 -1.31 -19.42 -2.30
C ASP A 212 -2.73 -19.21 -1.76
N PHE A 213 -3.35 -20.28 -1.29
CA PHE A 213 -4.73 -20.25 -0.79
C PHE A 213 -4.87 -19.49 0.52
N SER A 214 -3.78 -19.17 1.19
CA SER A 214 -3.80 -18.35 2.41
C SER A 214 -3.94 -16.85 2.13
N ASN A 215 -3.66 -16.40 0.91
CA ASN A 215 -3.83 -14.99 0.53
C ASN A 215 -5.30 -14.62 0.44
N GLU A 216 -5.74 -13.67 1.26
CA GLU A 216 -7.12 -13.16 1.30
C GLU A 216 -7.25 -11.73 0.77
N GLN A 217 -6.20 -10.93 0.91
CA GLN A 217 -6.13 -9.57 0.41
C GLN A 217 -4.91 -9.40 -0.49
N PHE A 218 -5.08 -8.66 -1.58
CA PHE A 218 -4.08 -8.50 -2.64
C PHE A 218 -3.87 -7.01 -2.90
N ILE A 219 -2.68 -6.49 -2.60
CA ILE A 219 -2.34 -5.08 -2.74
C ILE A 219 -1.37 -4.91 -3.90
N LEU A 220 -1.71 -4.08 -4.88
CA LEU A 220 -0.80 -3.69 -5.95
C LEU A 220 -0.01 -2.44 -5.56
N LEU A 221 1.32 -2.52 -5.66
CA LEU A 221 2.26 -1.49 -5.23
C LEU A 221 3.29 -1.20 -6.34
N SER A 222 3.78 0.04 -6.39
CA SER A 222 4.93 0.39 -7.23
C SER A 222 6.24 0.42 -6.46
N GLU A 223 7.34 0.61 -7.20
CA GLU A 223 8.67 0.90 -6.65
C GLU A 223 8.72 2.17 -5.78
N SER A 224 7.75 3.09 -5.97
CA SER A 224 7.67 4.38 -5.28
C SER A 224 6.75 4.38 -4.07
N CYS A 225 5.98 3.31 -3.87
CA CYS A 225 5.08 3.19 -2.72
C CYS A 225 5.86 3.02 -1.41
N ILE A 226 5.34 3.61 -0.34
CA ILE A 226 5.87 3.47 1.02
C ILE A 226 4.75 3.09 1.98
N PRO A 227 5.02 2.31 3.02
CA PRO A 227 4.04 2.03 4.07
C PRO A 227 3.83 3.29 4.93
N VAL A 228 2.58 3.72 5.09
CA VAL A 228 2.22 4.90 5.90
C VAL A 228 1.92 4.52 7.34
N TYR A 229 1.45 3.30 7.56
CA TYR A 229 1.18 2.71 8.89
C TYR A 229 2.06 1.49 9.10
N ASN A 230 2.16 1.03 10.35
CA ASN A 230 2.88 -0.20 10.66
C ASN A 230 2.12 -1.46 10.18
N PHE A 231 2.82 -2.59 10.09
CA PHE A 231 2.26 -3.84 9.58
C PHE A 231 1.01 -4.31 10.36
N PRO A 232 0.98 -4.34 11.70
CA PRO A 232 -0.20 -4.79 12.44
C PRO A 232 -1.47 -4.01 12.11
N ILE A 233 -1.36 -2.68 11.94
CA ILE A 233 -2.51 -1.83 11.58
C ILE A 233 -3.01 -2.17 10.18
N ILE A 234 -2.11 -2.24 9.21
CA ILE A 234 -2.47 -2.57 7.81
C ILE A 234 -3.07 -3.97 7.74
N TYR A 235 -2.45 -4.94 8.41
CA TYR A 235 -2.92 -6.32 8.43
C TYR A 235 -4.34 -6.43 9.00
N SER A 236 -4.57 -5.88 10.20
CA SER A 236 -5.90 -5.93 10.83
C SER A 236 -6.95 -5.24 9.98
N TYR A 237 -6.65 -4.04 9.47
CA TYR A 237 -7.57 -3.28 8.62
C TYR A 237 -8.00 -4.07 7.38
N LEU A 238 -7.06 -4.71 6.69
CA LEU A 238 -7.32 -5.45 5.46
C LEU A 238 -8.01 -6.79 5.71
N ILE A 239 -7.55 -7.56 6.70
CA ILE A 239 -8.12 -8.89 6.98
C ILE A 239 -9.52 -8.80 7.60
N GLU A 240 -9.81 -7.75 8.37
CA GLU A 240 -11.16 -7.49 8.89
C GLU A 240 -12.10 -6.93 7.83
N SER A 241 -11.55 -6.42 6.71
CA SER A 241 -12.34 -5.88 5.60
C SER A 241 -12.79 -7.01 4.66
N THR A 242 -14.08 -7.02 4.35
CA THR A 242 -14.66 -7.86 3.29
C THR A 242 -14.74 -7.14 1.94
N HIS A 243 -14.22 -5.91 1.88
CA HIS A 243 -14.33 -5.05 0.70
C HIS A 243 -13.03 -5.04 -0.10
N SER A 244 -13.18 -4.80 -1.40
CA SER A 244 -12.08 -4.42 -2.28
C SER A 244 -12.08 -2.90 -2.44
N PHE A 245 -10.88 -2.31 -2.54
CA PHE A 245 -10.69 -0.87 -2.69
C PHE A 245 -10.16 -0.59 -4.10
N VAL A 246 -11.08 -0.24 -5.00
CA VAL A 246 -10.79 0.07 -6.41
C VAL A 246 -11.42 1.40 -6.74
N GLU A 247 -10.63 2.35 -7.20
CA GLU A 247 -11.18 3.59 -7.71
C GLU A 247 -11.97 3.35 -8.99
N SER A 248 -13.24 3.76 -9.00
CA SER A 248 -14.13 3.60 -10.16
C SER A 248 -15.15 4.75 -10.20
N TYR A 249 -14.81 5.85 -10.86
CA TYR A 249 -15.67 7.01 -10.94
C TYR A 249 -15.88 7.48 -12.37
N ASP A 250 -17.04 8.11 -12.60
CA ASP A 250 -17.39 8.72 -13.87
C ASP A 250 -16.80 10.13 -13.94
N ASP A 251 -15.69 10.27 -14.66
CA ASP A 251 -15.01 11.53 -14.88
C ASP A 251 -15.43 12.13 -16.24
N PRO A 252 -16.20 13.23 -16.28
CA PRO A 252 -16.65 13.84 -17.54
C PRO A 252 -15.54 14.54 -18.32
N SER A 253 -14.33 14.68 -17.75
CA SER A 253 -13.22 15.37 -18.37
C SER A 253 -12.65 14.60 -19.58
N ARG A 254 -11.74 15.27 -20.30
CA ARG A 254 -10.97 14.63 -21.38
C ARG A 254 -10.08 13.47 -20.88
N TYR A 255 -9.75 13.43 -19.59
CA TYR A 255 -8.93 12.39 -18.98
C TYR A 255 -9.75 11.17 -18.53
N GLY A 256 -11.04 11.31 -18.36
CA GLY A 256 -11.99 10.26 -18.10
C GLY A 256 -12.77 9.87 -19.37
N ARG A 257 -13.98 10.37 -19.55
CA ARG A 257 -14.84 10.07 -20.71
C ARG A 257 -14.17 10.40 -22.05
N GLY A 258 -13.28 11.39 -22.11
CA GLY A 258 -12.54 11.74 -23.32
C GLY A 258 -11.56 10.68 -23.83
N ARG A 259 -11.22 9.67 -23.02
CA ARG A 259 -10.42 8.50 -23.42
C ARG A 259 -11.26 7.33 -23.96
N TYR A 260 -12.58 7.41 -23.84
CA TYR A 260 -13.47 6.40 -24.36
C TYR A 260 -13.46 6.39 -25.89
N SER A 261 -13.29 5.20 -26.48
CA SER A 261 -13.41 5.00 -27.93
C SER A 261 -14.72 4.30 -28.28
N ARG A 262 -15.39 4.77 -29.33
CA ARG A 262 -16.60 4.11 -29.85
C ARG A 262 -16.32 2.69 -30.35
N SER A 263 -15.08 2.37 -30.70
CA SER A 263 -14.64 1.01 -31.09
C SER A 263 -14.74 -0.02 -29.96
N MET A 264 -14.90 0.44 -28.71
CA MET A 264 -15.13 -0.45 -27.56
C MET A 264 -16.55 -1.02 -27.51
N ARG A 265 -17.46 -0.54 -28.36
CA ARG A 265 -18.82 -1.09 -28.48
C ARG A 265 -18.79 -2.40 -29.29
N PRO A 266 -19.69 -3.36 -29.02
CA PRO A 266 -20.81 -3.29 -28.05
C PRO A 266 -20.40 -3.61 -26.62
N ASP A 267 -19.18 -4.11 -26.36
CA ASP A 267 -18.75 -4.70 -25.09
C ASP A 267 -18.75 -3.67 -23.95
N ILE A 268 -18.23 -2.46 -24.21
CA ILE A 268 -18.21 -1.36 -23.24
C ILE A 268 -18.95 -0.15 -23.81
N LYS A 269 -19.99 0.30 -23.10
CA LYS A 269 -20.71 1.53 -23.43
C LYS A 269 -20.11 2.72 -22.68
N LEU A 270 -20.29 3.95 -23.17
CA LEU A 270 -19.84 5.17 -22.47
C LEU A 270 -20.43 5.28 -21.05
N ALA A 271 -21.65 4.79 -20.85
CA ALA A 271 -22.30 4.77 -19.55
C ALA A 271 -21.59 3.86 -18.53
N ASP A 272 -20.88 2.82 -19.03
CA ASP A 272 -20.18 1.84 -18.22
C ASP A 272 -18.68 2.19 -18.03
N TRP A 273 -18.20 3.16 -18.85
CA TRP A 273 -16.81 3.61 -18.79
C TRP A 273 -16.51 4.34 -17.49
N ARG A 274 -15.48 3.89 -16.78
CA ARG A 274 -15.02 4.49 -15.53
C ARG A 274 -13.55 4.83 -15.61
N LYS A 275 -13.14 5.80 -14.78
CA LYS A 275 -11.76 6.14 -14.52
C LYS A 275 -11.44 5.73 -13.10
N GLY A 276 -10.22 5.24 -12.89
CA GLY A 276 -9.69 4.92 -11.57
C GLY A 276 -8.18 5.00 -11.55
N SER A 277 -7.61 4.81 -10.38
CA SER A 277 -6.19 4.55 -10.17
C SER A 277 -5.80 3.19 -10.74
N GLN A 278 -4.52 3.03 -11.06
CA GLN A 278 -3.94 1.72 -11.36
C GLN A 278 -3.84 0.87 -10.09
N TRP A 279 -3.64 1.51 -8.94
CA TRP A 279 -3.41 0.85 -7.66
C TRP A 279 -4.72 0.41 -7.05
N PHE A 280 -4.74 -0.80 -6.52
CA PHE A 280 -5.92 -1.41 -5.95
C PHE A 280 -5.59 -2.30 -4.76
N GLU A 281 -6.60 -2.60 -3.98
CA GLU A 281 -6.63 -3.63 -2.96
C GLU A 281 -7.84 -4.53 -3.22
N LEU A 282 -7.60 -5.81 -3.46
CA LEU A 282 -8.65 -6.76 -3.80
C LEU A 282 -8.82 -7.81 -2.70
N HIS A 283 -10.05 -8.03 -2.28
CA HIS A 283 -10.41 -9.23 -1.55
C HIS A 283 -10.41 -10.44 -2.49
N ARG A 284 -10.08 -11.63 -1.96
CA ARG A 284 -9.91 -12.88 -2.74
C ARG A 284 -11.05 -13.15 -3.70
N THR A 285 -12.30 -12.94 -3.29
CA THR A 285 -13.49 -13.16 -4.13
C THR A 285 -13.46 -12.33 -5.41
N LEU A 286 -13.01 -11.07 -5.36
CA LEU A 286 -12.89 -10.23 -6.54
C LEU A 286 -11.60 -10.56 -7.33
N ALA A 287 -10.51 -10.87 -6.63
CA ALA A 287 -9.24 -11.24 -7.22
C ALA A 287 -9.38 -12.46 -8.17
N ILE A 288 -10.10 -13.51 -7.76
CA ILE A 288 -10.36 -14.68 -8.59
C ILE A 288 -11.15 -14.34 -9.87
N LYS A 289 -12.07 -13.37 -9.79
CA LYS A 289 -12.89 -12.95 -10.95
C LYS A 289 -12.14 -12.08 -11.95
N THR A 290 -11.01 -11.51 -11.54
CA THR A 290 -10.20 -10.57 -12.35
C THR A 290 -8.90 -11.17 -12.88
N SER A 291 -8.51 -12.36 -12.42
CA SER A 291 -7.29 -13.07 -12.83
C SER A 291 -7.37 -13.69 -14.23
#